data_5e9b0778882877e91c3fa7ca6ea282ea
#
_entry.id   5e9b0778882877e91c3fa7ca6ea282ea
#
_cell.length_a   1.000
_cell.length_b   1.000
_cell.length_c   1.000
_cell.angle_alpha   90.00
_cell.angle_beta   90.00
_cell.angle_gamma   90.00
#
_symmetry.space_group_name_H-M   'P 1'
#
loop_
_entity.id
_entity.type
_entity.pdbx_description
1 polymer ?
#
loop_
_entity_poly.entity_id
_entity_poly.type
_entity_poly.pdbx_seq_one_letter_code
_entity_poly.pdbx_strand_id
1 'polypeptide(L)'
;MKSIKAPHIHIFITYLHFSSEYRIFVAMKNIVFDLGRVVFAQDPAKSTEHAKQFFSYVSQSPMPQFWVDYDLGVSSLDRVAEELAEYRSVEKDYARDMILQAIGRQDTIAPTEALIHELKAAGYKLYVLSNMSREFIDFLRGKEVYSYFDGDVVSCEVGVVKPMPHIYDILLERFELDPSQTLFIDDRKENVEAAEAKGISTFHFDRNDYEGSCVKLREMLL
;
A
#
# COMPACT_ATOMS: atom_id res chain seq x y z
N MET A 1 -20.78 32.70 -25.63
CA MET A 1 -20.37 31.30 -25.77
C MET A 1 -19.02 31.14 -25.10
N LYS A 2 -18.98 30.58 -23.88
CA LYS A 2 -17.72 30.26 -23.20
C LYS A 2 -17.31 28.84 -23.58
N SER A 3 -16.16 28.72 -24.24
CA SER A 3 -15.55 27.44 -24.62
C SER A 3 -15.12 26.73 -23.34
N ILE A 4 -15.72 25.57 -23.06
CA ILE A 4 -15.30 24.67 -22.00
C ILE A 4 -14.09 23.89 -22.56
N LYS A 5 -12.88 24.19 -22.04
CA LYS A 5 -11.70 23.38 -22.34
C LYS A 5 -11.88 22.01 -21.67
N ALA A 6 -11.83 20.97 -22.48
CA ALA A 6 -11.76 19.60 -21.99
C ALA A 6 -10.47 19.39 -21.15
N PRO A 7 -10.50 18.58 -20.09
CA PRO A 7 -9.31 18.29 -19.30
C PRO A 7 -8.27 17.58 -20.18
N HIS A 8 -7.03 18.05 -20.12
CA HIS A 8 -5.89 17.40 -20.77
C HIS A 8 -5.62 16.07 -20.06
N ILE A 9 -6.04 14.97 -20.68
CA ILE A 9 -5.60 13.64 -20.27
C ILE A 9 -4.13 13.51 -20.68
N HIS A 10 -3.23 13.53 -19.70
CA HIS A 10 -1.82 13.26 -19.95
C HIS A 10 -1.68 11.75 -20.18
N ILE A 11 -1.38 11.40 -21.43
CA ILE A 11 -1.16 10.02 -21.87
C ILE A 11 0.27 9.65 -21.53
N PHE A 12 0.44 8.81 -20.50
CA PHE A 12 1.75 8.24 -20.18
C PHE A 12 1.95 6.90 -20.88
N ILE A 13 3.14 6.76 -21.43
CA ILE A 13 3.55 5.73 -22.37
C ILE A 13 4.41 4.72 -21.64
N THR A 14 3.90 3.55 -21.33
CA THR A 14 4.73 2.43 -20.89
C THR A 14 5.29 1.68 -22.08
N TYR A 15 6.64 1.60 -22.20
CA TYR A 15 7.29 0.84 -23.26
C TYR A 15 7.19 -0.66 -22.95
N LEU A 16 6.29 -1.37 -23.60
CA LEU A 16 6.36 -2.83 -23.70
C LEU A 16 7.33 -3.20 -24.81
N HIS A 17 8.41 -3.92 -24.46
CA HIS A 17 9.34 -4.47 -25.45
C HIS A 17 8.64 -5.62 -26.18
N PHE A 18 8.01 -5.33 -27.31
CA PHE A 18 7.68 -6.32 -28.32
C PHE A 18 8.44 -5.97 -29.61
N SER A 19 8.94 -7.04 -30.29
CA SER A 19 9.66 -6.97 -31.55
C SER A 19 8.98 -6.03 -32.56
N SER A 20 9.78 -5.11 -33.07
CA SER A 20 9.55 -4.15 -34.15
C SER A 20 8.20 -4.21 -34.89
N GLU A 21 7.31 -3.25 -34.65
CA GLU A 21 6.54 -2.46 -35.62
C GLU A 21 5.28 -1.76 -35.09
N TYR A 22 4.72 -2.13 -33.92
CA TYR A 22 3.58 -1.40 -33.32
C TYR A 22 3.79 -1.15 -31.82
N ARG A 23 4.15 0.09 -31.47
CA ARG A 23 4.11 0.53 -30.07
C ARG A 23 2.69 0.94 -29.71
N ILE A 24 1.97 0.10 -28.97
CA ILE A 24 0.67 0.48 -28.41
C ILE A 24 0.97 1.28 -27.13
N PHE A 25 0.55 2.54 -27.13
CA PHE A 25 0.61 3.39 -25.94
C PHE A 25 -0.63 3.12 -25.08
N VAL A 26 -0.45 2.52 -23.94
CA VAL A 26 -1.54 2.31 -22.99
C VAL A 26 -1.50 3.42 -21.93
N ALA A 27 -2.56 4.23 -21.89
CA ALA A 27 -2.70 5.25 -20.85
C ALA A 27 -3.00 4.57 -19.52
N MET A 28 -2.18 4.86 -18.48
CA MET A 28 -2.44 4.43 -17.12
C MET A 28 -3.76 5.05 -16.64
N LYS A 29 -4.64 4.27 -16.03
CA LYS A 29 -5.95 4.72 -15.51
C LYS A 29 -6.11 4.49 -14.02
N ASN A 30 -5.50 3.42 -13.53
CA ASN A 30 -5.67 2.93 -12.19
C ASN A 30 -4.33 2.96 -11.44
N ILE A 31 -4.31 3.55 -10.26
CA ILE A 31 -3.15 3.57 -9.39
C ILE A 31 -3.51 2.82 -8.12
N VAL A 32 -2.74 1.80 -7.79
CA VAL A 32 -2.93 0.96 -6.61
C VAL A 32 -1.80 1.22 -5.64
N PHE A 33 -2.12 1.60 -4.43
CA PHE A 33 -1.15 1.90 -3.38
C PHE A 33 -1.10 0.78 -2.34
N ASP A 34 0.10 0.38 -1.92
CA ASP A 34 0.27 -0.16 -0.59
C ASP A 34 0.05 0.93 0.45
N LEU A 35 -0.28 0.56 1.69
CA LEU A 35 -0.48 1.51 2.78
C LEU A 35 0.78 1.72 3.61
N GLY A 36 1.35 0.64 4.12
CA GLY A 36 2.46 0.70 5.06
C GLY A 36 3.74 1.27 4.44
N ARG A 37 4.26 2.40 4.96
CA ARG A 37 5.47 3.08 4.44
C ARG A 37 5.36 3.59 3.00
N VAL A 38 4.15 3.60 2.44
CA VAL A 38 3.82 4.24 1.16
C VAL A 38 2.84 5.38 1.39
N VAL A 39 1.69 5.10 2.01
CA VAL A 39 0.67 6.12 2.36
C VAL A 39 0.74 6.50 3.83
N PHE A 40 0.97 5.51 4.71
CA PHE A 40 1.01 5.70 6.15
C PHE A 40 2.32 5.20 6.75
N ALA A 41 2.83 5.93 7.72
CA ALA A 41 3.96 5.52 8.53
C ALA A 41 3.73 5.88 9.99
N GLN A 42 4.51 5.28 10.88
CA GLN A 42 4.52 5.74 12.27
C GLN A 42 5.14 7.14 12.31
N ASP A 43 4.42 8.08 12.90
CA ASP A 43 4.91 9.45 13.12
C ASP A 43 6.25 9.42 13.90
N PRO A 44 7.36 9.88 13.30
CA PRO A 44 8.67 9.87 13.97
C PRO A 44 8.67 10.63 15.29
N ALA A 45 7.86 11.69 15.43
CA ALA A 45 7.77 12.49 16.65
C ALA A 45 7.05 11.74 17.78
N LYS A 46 6.23 10.77 17.47
CA LYS A 46 5.48 9.92 18.41
C LYS A 46 6.13 8.55 18.63
N SER A 47 7.14 8.19 17.83
CA SER A 47 7.80 6.89 17.86
C SER A 47 9.06 6.94 18.70
N THR A 48 9.13 6.16 19.78
CA THR A 48 10.32 5.98 20.60
C THR A 48 11.27 4.94 19.99
N GLU A 49 12.57 5.02 20.30
CA GLU A 49 13.52 3.97 19.91
C GLU A 49 13.13 2.60 20.46
N HIS A 50 12.56 2.56 21.65
CA HIS A 50 12.00 1.34 22.22
C HIS A 50 10.88 0.73 21.33
N ALA A 51 9.93 1.54 20.85
CA ALA A 51 8.86 1.07 19.97
C ALA A 51 9.39 0.57 18.63
N LYS A 52 10.38 1.27 18.04
CA LYS A 52 11.05 0.82 16.80
C LYS A 52 11.73 -0.53 16.99
N GLN A 53 12.45 -0.70 18.10
CA GLN A 53 13.11 -1.96 18.42
C GLN A 53 12.08 -3.07 18.72
N PHE A 54 11.01 -2.76 19.44
CA PHE A 54 9.94 -3.69 19.78
C PHE A 54 9.29 -4.29 18.54
N PHE A 55 9.04 -3.48 17.50
CA PHE A 55 8.43 -3.91 16.23
C PHE A 55 9.44 -4.12 15.10
N SER A 56 10.75 -4.27 15.40
CA SER A 56 11.79 -4.43 14.36
C SER A 56 11.56 -5.61 13.40
N TYR A 57 10.85 -6.64 13.85
CA TYR A 57 10.54 -7.84 13.06
C TYR A 57 9.59 -7.58 11.87
N VAL A 58 8.79 -6.51 11.89
CA VAL A 58 7.90 -6.19 10.74
C VAL A 58 8.66 -5.81 9.47
N SER A 59 9.97 -5.55 9.60
CA SER A 59 10.88 -5.28 8.48
C SER A 59 11.68 -6.50 8.03
N GLN A 60 11.51 -7.64 8.70
CA GLN A 60 12.22 -8.89 8.35
C GLN A 60 11.52 -9.60 7.19
N SER A 61 12.29 -10.41 6.47
CA SER A 61 11.76 -11.32 5.46
C SER A 61 12.44 -12.71 5.68
N PRO A 62 11.69 -13.75 6.05
CA PRO A 62 10.25 -13.73 6.35
C PRO A 62 9.93 -13.06 7.70
N MET A 63 8.73 -12.49 7.78
CA MET A 63 8.17 -12.04 9.07
C MET A 63 7.81 -13.23 9.96
N PRO A 64 7.77 -13.07 11.30
CA PRO A 64 7.25 -14.09 12.20
C PRO A 64 5.81 -14.48 11.84
N GLN A 65 5.52 -15.81 11.89
CA GLN A 65 4.24 -16.36 11.43
C GLN A 65 3.04 -15.76 12.18
N PHE A 66 3.15 -15.52 13.49
CA PHE A 66 2.08 -14.92 14.28
C PHE A 66 1.62 -13.56 13.74
N TRP A 67 2.56 -12.77 13.18
CA TRP A 67 2.23 -11.46 12.60
C TRP A 67 1.60 -11.63 11.22
N VAL A 68 2.07 -12.59 10.43
CA VAL A 68 1.45 -12.95 9.14
C VAL A 68 0.01 -13.44 9.37
N ASP A 69 -0.24 -14.25 10.39
CA ASP A 69 -1.57 -14.75 10.76
C ASP A 69 -2.50 -13.62 11.20
N TYR A 70 -1.95 -12.59 11.86
CA TYR A 70 -2.68 -11.38 12.21
C TYR A 70 -3.05 -10.55 10.97
N ASP A 71 -2.11 -10.36 10.05
CA ASP A 71 -2.36 -9.69 8.77
C ASP A 71 -3.32 -10.48 7.86
N LEU A 72 -3.36 -11.80 7.98
CA LEU A 72 -4.33 -12.66 7.30
C LEU A 72 -5.74 -12.59 7.90
N GLY A 73 -5.89 -12.02 9.11
CA GLY A 73 -7.16 -11.97 9.82
C GLY A 73 -7.57 -13.32 10.44
N VAL A 74 -6.67 -14.32 10.49
CA VAL A 74 -6.91 -15.61 11.13
C VAL A 74 -6.54 -15.59 12.61
N SER A 75 -5.78 -14.59 13.06
CA SER A 75 -5.45 -14.34 14.46
C SER A 75 -6.12 -13.06 14.96
N SER A 76 -6.65 -13.10 16.18
CA SER A 76 -7.23 -11.92 16.85
C SER A 76 -6.16 -11.06 17.52
N LEU A 77 -6.50 -9.79 17.85
CA LEU A 77 -5.63 -8.90 18.64
C LEU A 77 -5.19 -9.55 19.95
N ASP A 78 -6.07 -10.30 20.61
CA ASP A 78 -5.76 -10.96 21.88
C ASP A 78 -4.77 -12.10 21.70
N ARG A 79 -4.90 -12.86 20.63
CA ARG A 79 -4.00 -13.97 20.29
C ARG A 79 -2.62 -13.46 19.84
N VAL A 80 -2.57 -12.47 18.95
CA VAL A 80 -1.29 -11.91 18.52
C VAL A 80 -0.55 -11.21 19.68
N ALA A 81 -1.27 -10.60 20.63
CA ALA A 81 -0.68 -10.02 21.82
C ALA A 81 0.00 -11.08 22.70
N GLU A 82 -0.62 -12.26 22.86
CA GLU A 82 -0.05 -13.39 23.59
C GLU A 82 1.24 -13.91 22.90
N GLU A 83 1.20 -14.16 21.60
CA GLU A 83 2.34 -14.64 20.83
C GLU A 83 3.47 -13.60 20.76
N LEU A 84 3.14 -12.31 20.66
CA LEU A 84 4.11 -11.23 20.73
C LEU A 84 4.75 -11.10 22.11
N ALA A 85 3.97 -11.32 23.18
CA ALA A 85 4.46 -11.32 24.55
C ALA A 85 5.49 -12.44 24.77
N GLU A 86 5.21 -13.65 24.28
CA GLU A 86 6.17 -14.75 24.29
C GLU A 86 7.42 -14.42 23.45
N TYR A 87 7.24 -13.92 22.25
CA TYR A 87 8.33 -13.56 21.33
C TYR A 87 9.27 -12.48 21.89
N ARG A 88 8.71 -11.54 22.68
CA ARG A 88 9.47 -10.42 23.30
C ARG A 88 9.82 -10.65 24.75
N SER A 89 9.37 -11.75 25.37
CA SER A 89 9.53 -12.05 26.81
C SER A 89 9.00 -10.92 27.70
N VAL A 90 7.77 -10.49 27.42
CA VAL A 90 7.05 -9.44 28.19
C VAL A 90 5.67 -9.94 28.61
N GLU A 91 4.95 -9.19 29.45
CA GLU A 91 3.57 -9.48 29.80
C GLU A 91 2.61 -9.24 28.63
N LYS A 92 1.56 -10.05 28.52
CA LYS A 92 0.56 -9.99 27.43
C LYS A 92 -0.11 -8.61 27.32
N ASP A 93 -0.53 -8.05 28.46
CA ASP A 93 -1.19 -6.73 28.46
C ASP A 93 -0.25 -5.64 27.93
N TYR A 94 1.03 -5.73 28.29
CA TYR A 94 2.04 -4.81 27.75
C TYR A 94 2.20 -4.96 26.22
N ALA A 95 2.28 -6.18 25.72
CA ALA A 95 2.38 -6.43 24.28
C ALA A 95 1.14 -5.90 23.53
N ARG A 96 -0.05 -6.12 24.11
CA ARG A 96 -1.32 -5.59 23.57
C ARG A 96 -1.33 -4.07 23.52
N ASP A 97 -0.94 -3.41 24.60
CA ASP A 97 -0.85 -1.95 24.67
C ASP A 97 0.15 -1.39 23.63
N MET A 98 1.27 -2.07 23.43
CA MET A 98 2.24 -1.70 22.39
C MET A 98 1.64 -1.77 20.99
N ILE A 99 0.84 -2.79 20.68
CA ILE A 99 0.13 -2.92 19.39
C ILE A 99 -0.87 -1.75 19.23
N LEU A 100 -1.72 -1.49 20.23
CA LEU A 100 -2.69 -0.40 20.17
C LEU A 100 -2.02 0.98 20.03
N GLN A 101 -0.90 1.19 20.71
CA GLN A 101 -0.10 2.39 20.52
C GLN A 101 0.51 2.49 19.12
N ALA A 102 0.96 1.36 18.54
CA ALA A 102 1.50 1.34 17.18
C ALA A 102 0.42 1.70 16.15
N ILE A 103 -0.83 1.26 16.35
CA ILE A 103 -1.98 1.66 15.54
C ILE A 103 -2.21 3.18 15.67
N GLY A 104 -2.33 3.69 16.89
CA GLY A 104 -2.62 5.12 17.14
C GLY A 104 -1.52 6.09 16.70
N ARG A 105 -0.29 5.60 16.45
CA ARG A 105 0.83 6.39 15.95
C ARG A 105 0.90 6.45 14.42
N GLN A 106 0.06 5.70 13.70
CA GLN A 106 0.03 5.78 12.24
C GLN A 106 -0.47 7.14 11.79
N ASP A 107 0.29 7.77 10.92
CA ASP A 107 -0.09 9.04 10.33
C ASP A 107 0.23 9.06 8.83
N THR A 108 -0.42 9.97 8.10
CA THR A 108 -0.26 10.09 6.65
C THR A 108 1.13 10.63 6.32
N ILE A 109 1.76 10.06 5.31
CA ILE A 109 3.02 10.56 4.75
C ILE A 109 2.68 11.77 3.85
N ALA A 110 3.01 12.97 4.31
CA ALA A 110 2.59 14.23 3.66
C ALA A 110 2.92 14.32 2.15
N PRO A 111 4.12 13.95 1.65
CA PRO A 111 4.39 13.91 0.20
C PRO A 111 3.46 12.99 -0.57
N THR A 112 3.12 11.82 0.00
CA THR A 112 2.21 10.85 -0.64
C THR A 112 0.77 11.34 -0.62
N GLU A 113 0.33 11.97 0.46
CA GLU A 113 -1.00 12.59 0.54
C GLU A 113 -1.18 13.66 -0.54
N ALA A 114 -0.19 14.56 -0.70
CA ALA A 114 -0.22 15.55 -1.77
C ALA A 114 -0.31 14.91 -3.16
N LEU A 115 0.48 13.85 -3.42
CA LEU A 115 0.43 13.10 -4.67
C LEU A 115 -0.96 12.44 -4.90
N ILE A 116 -1.57 11.86 -3.87
CA ILE A 116 -2.91 11.26 -3.95
C ILE A 116 -3.94 12.31 -4.38
N HIS A 117 -3.90 13.51 -3.79
CA HIS A 117 -4.79 14.62 -4.18
C HIS A 117 -4.59 15.04 -5.63
N GLU A 118 -3.34 15.17 -6.07
CA GLU A 118 -2.98 15.53 -7.46
C GLU A 118 -3.45 14.47 -8.46
N LEU A 119 -3.21 13.19 -8.18
CA LEU A 119 -3.66 12.09 -9.04
C LEU A 119 -5.19 12.01 -9.13
N LYS A 120 -5.88 12.21 -8.00
CA LYS A 120 -7.34 12.24 -7.99
C LYS A 120 -7.88 13.41 -8.81
N ALA A 121 -7.28 14.59 -8.68
CA ALA A 121 -7.64 15.78 -9.46
C ALA A 121 -7.35 15.60 -10.97
N ALA A 122 -6.32 14.82 -11.33
CA ALA A 122 -6.00 14.45 -12.71
C ALA A 122 -6.95 13.40 -13.30
N GLY A 123 -7.83 12.81 -12.48
CA GLY A 123 -8.86 11.88 -12.93
C GLY A 123 -8.49 10.39 -12.82
N TYR A 124 -7.38 10.05 -12.17
CA TYR A 124 -7.02 8.66 -11.90
C TYR A 124 -8.01 8.00 -10.94
N LYS A 125 -8.22 6.69 -11.14
CA LYS A 125 -8.86 5.83 -10.15
C LYS A 125 -7.79 5.32 -9.17
N LEU A 126 -8.06 5.48 -7.88
CA LEU A 126 -7.10 5.15 -6.83
C LEU A 126 -7.61 3.98 -5.99
N TYR A 127 -6.78 2.99 -5.79
CA TYR A 127 -7.12 1.78 -5.05
C TYR A 127 -6.05 1.47 -4.01
N VAL A 128 -6.40 0.63 -3.06
CA VAL A 128 -5.49 0.10 -2.04
C VAL A 128 -5.32 -1.40 -2.21
N LEU A 129 -4.09 -1.90 -2.05
CA LEU A 129 -3.77 -3.31 -1.87
C LEU A 129 -2.78 -3.47 -0.72
N SER A 130 -3.23 -3.93 0.45
CA SER A 130 -2.40 -3.93 1.65
C SER A 130 -2.48 -5.22 2.45
N ASN A 131 -1.33 -5.65 3.00
CA ASN A 131 -1.26 -6.64 4.06
C ASN A 131 -1.45 -5.92 5.39
N MET A 132 -2.60 -6.14 6.04
CA MET A 132 -2.93 -5.41 7.25
C MET A 132 -4.01 -6.12 8.08
N SER A 133 -3.85 -6.12 9.39
CA SER A 133 -4.83 -6.67 10.32
C SER A 133 -6.06 -5.77 10.45
N ARG A 134 -7.13 -6.32 11.03
CA ARG A 134 -8.43 -5.65 11.19
C ARG A 134 -8.31 -4.31 11.92
N GLU A 135 -7.66 -4.31 13.06
CA GLU A 135 -7.59 -3.12 13.92
C GLU A 135 -6.78 -1.99 13.27
N PHE A 136 -5.72 -2.32 12.51
CA PHE A 136 -4.95 -1.33 11.76
C PHE A 136 -5.78 -0.73 10.63
N ILE A 137 -6.42 -1.56 9.81
CA ILE A 137 -7.17 -1.03 8.66
C ILE A 137 -8.39 -0.22 9.09
N ASP A 138 -9.10 -0.64 10.14
CA ASP A 138 -10.25 0.11 10.66
C ASP A 138 -9.83 1.50 11.15
N PHE A 139 -8.66 1.61 11.79
CA PHE A 139 -8.09 2.90 12.20
C PHE A 139 -7.71 3.77 10.99
N LEU A 140 -7.05 3.19 9.98
CA LEU A 140 -6.58 3.95 8.80
C LEU A 140 -7.73 4.41 7.92
N ARG A 141 -8.81 3.65 7.79
CA ARG A 141 -10.03 4.05 7.08
C ARG A 141 -10.69 5.30 7.67
N GLY A 142 -10.41 5.62 8.94
CA GLY A 142 -10.84 6.87 9.59
C GLY A 142 -10.00 8.10 9.23
N LYS A 143 -8.88 7.97 8.50
CA LYS A 143 -8.04 9.09 8.07
C LYS A 143 -8.62 9.77 6.83
N GLU A 144 -8.51 11.10 6.74
CA GLU A 144 -9.09 11.89 5.65
C GLU A 144 -8.62 11.42 4.27
N VAL A 145 -7.30 11.16 4.12
CA VAL A 145 -6.70 10.70 2.86
C VAL A 145 -7.33 9.42 2.34
N TYR A 146 -7.87 8.57 3.23
CA TYR A 146 -8.49 7.30 2.83
C TYR A 146 -9.74 7.50 1.97
N SER A 147 -10.44 8.63 2.12
CA SER A 147 -11.64 8.98 1.34
C SER A 147 -11.38 9.20 -0.15
N TYR A 148 -10.11 9.36 -0.56
CA TYR A 148 -9.72 9.53 -1.96
C TYR A 148 -9.63 8.22 -2.73
N PHE A 149 -9.60 7.07 -2.05
CA PHE A 149 -9.55 5.78 -2.70
C PHE A 149 -10.95 5.32 -3.16
N ASP A 150 -11.02 4.79 -4.38
CA ASP A 150 -12.25 4.26 -4.99
C ASP A 150 -12.58 2.85 -4.47
N GLY A 151 -11.62 2.17 -3.83
CA GLY A 151 -11.80 0.87 -3.20
C GLY A 151 -10.51 0.28 -2.67
N ASP A 152 -10.64 -0.82 -1.92
CA ASP A 152 -9.51 -1.51 -1.32
C ASP A 152 -9.62 -3.04 -1.37
N VAL A 153 -8.45 -3.69 -1.30
CA VAL A 153 -8.27 -5.10 -0.98
C VAL A 153 -7.30 -5.19 0.17
N VAL A 154 -7.77 -5.71 1.30
CA VAL A 154 -7.00 -5.85 2.53
C VAL A 154 -6.92 -7.32 2.92
N SER A 155 -5.72 -7.79 3.21
CA SER A 155 -5.42 -9.21 3.44
C SER A 155 -6.29 -9.86 4.51
N CYS A 156 -6.57 -9.18 5.63
CA CYS A 156 -7.41 -9.71 6.70
C CYS A 156 -8.88 -9.91 6.30
N GLU A 157 -9.32 -9.33 5.20
CA GLU A 157 -10.69 -9.45 4.69
C GLU A 157 -10.83 -10.52 3.61
N VAL A 158 -9.72 -10.84 2.93
CA VAL A 158 -9.71 -11.81 1.83
C VAL A 158 -8.95 -13.09 2.16
N GLY A 159 -8.26 -13.15 3.31
CA GLY A 159 -7.51 -14.31 3.76
C GLY A 159 -6.28 -14.66 2.91
N VAL A 160 -5.74 -13.68 2.17
CA VAL A 160 -4.57 -13.82 1.30
C VAL A 160 -3.67 -12.61 1.45
N VAL A 161 -2.36 -12.82 1.55
CA VAL A 161 -1.35 -11.75 1.69
C VAL A 161 -0.51 -11.59 0.41
N LYS A 162 0.00 -10.39 0.16
CA LYS A 162 1.12 -10.16 -0.78
C LYS A 162 2.37 -10.89 -0.22
N PRO A 163 3.22 -11.52 -1.02
CA PRO A 163 3.24 -11.53 -2.49
C PRO A 163 2.48 -12.71 -3.13
N MET A 164 1.52 -13.35 -2.44
CA MET A 164 0.77 -14.47 -3.01
C MET A 164 -0.01 -14.02 -4.25
N PRO A 165 0.12 -14.71 -5.42
CA PRO A 165 -0.46 -14.27 -6.69
C PRO A 165 -1.98 -14.01 -6.64
N HIS A 166 -2.69 -14.76 -5.81
CA HIS A 166 -4.15 -14.70 -5.73
C HIS A 166 -4.70 -13.36 -5.20
N ILE A 167 -3.94 -12.60 -4.37
CA ILE A 167 -4.43 -11.31 -3.88
C ILE A 167 -4.50 -10.26 -5.01
N TYR A 168 -3.61 -10.35 -6.01
CA TYR A 168 -3.63 -9.50 -7.19
C TYR A 168 -4.80 -9.88 -8.11
N ASP A 169 -5.12 -11.18 -8.24
CA ASP A 169 -6.30 -11.63 -8.99
C ASP A 169 -7.58 -11.05 -8.37
N ILE A 170 -7.72 -11.13 -7.02
CA ILE A 170 -8.85 -10.54 -6.29
C ILE A 170 -8.96 -9.03 -6.56
N LEU A 171 -7.84 -8.30 -6.56
CA LEU A 171 -7.84 -6.87 -6.86
C LEU A 171 -8.35 -6.59 -8.28
N LEU A 172 -7.77 -7.27 -9.28
CA LEU A 172 -8.11 -7.08 -10.68
C LEU A 172 -9.57 -7.44 -10.96
N GLU A 173 -10.05 -8.56 -10.43
CA GLU A 173 -11.43 -9.02 -10.60
C GLU A 173 -12.44 -8.13 -9.87
N ARG A 174 -12.17 -7.75 -8.61
CA ARG A 174 -13.10 -6.96 -7.78
C ARG A 174 -13.42 -5.61 -8.39
N PHE A 175 -12.45 -4.97 -9.01
CA PHE A 175 -12.60 -3.63 -9.57
C PHE A 175 -12.54 -3.60 -11.10
N GLU A 176 -12.59 -4.78 -11.75
CA GLU A 176 -12.55 -4.92 -13.21
C GLU A 176 -11.36 -4.17 -13.85
N LEU A 177 -10.17 -4.30 -13.23
CA LEU A 177 -8.98 -3.58 -13.65
C LEU A 177 -8.27 -4.31 -14.79
N ASP A 178 -7.89 -3.54 -15.83
CA ASP A 178 -6.97 -4.01 -16.86
C ASP A 178 -5.52 -3.92 -16.30
N PRO A 179 -4.79 -5.03 -16.16
CA PRO A 179 -3.42 -5.01 -15.65
C PRO A 179 -2.51 -4.05 -16.42
N SER A 180 -2.68 -3.96 -17.75
CA SER A 180 -1.87 -3.10 -18.62
C SER A 180 -2.13 -1.60 -18.41
N GLN A 181 -3.24 -1.23 -17.75
CA GLN A 181 -3.64 0.14 -17.43
C GLN A 181 -3.56 0.43 -15.92
N THR A 182 -2.91 -0.45 -15.16
CA THR A 182 -2.82 -0.39 -13.70
C THR A 182 -1.37 -0.28 -13.27
N LEU A 183 -1.07 0.70 -12.40
CA LEU A 183 0.22 0.86 -11.75
C LEU A 183 0.09 0.49 -10.27
N PHE A 184 0.92 -0.43 -9.78
CA PHE A 184 1.02 -0.79 -8.38
C PHE A 184 2.27 -0.19 -7.74
N ILE A 185 2.10 0.46 -6.58
CA ILE A 185 3.13 1.17 -5.83
C ILE A 185 3.31 0.48 -4.49
N ASP A 186 4.50 -0.09 -4.22
CA ASP A 186 4.81 -0.83 -2.99
C ASP A 186 6.29 -0.66 -2.62
N ASP A 187 6.62 -0.67 -1.32
CA ASP A 187 7.99 -0.53 -0.81
C ASP A 187 8.76 -1.86 -0.73
N ARG A 188 8.08 -3.00 -0.99
CA ARG A 188 8.65 -4.33 -0.93
C ARG A 188 8.85 -4.90 -2.33
N LYS A 189 10.10 -5.24 -2.63
CA LYS A 189 10.50 -5.77 -3.93
C LYS A 189 9.73 -7.04 -4.31
N GLU A 190 9.55 -7.95 -3.35
CA GLU A 190 8.81 -9.20 -3.56
C GLU A 190 7.35 -8.99 -3.98
N ASN A 191 6.71 -7.92 -3.47
CA ASN A 191 5.34 -7.56 -3.86
C ASN A 191 5.29 -6.98 -5.27
N VAL A 192 6.27 -6.13 -5.61
CA VAL A 192 6.44 -5.54 -6.94
C VAL A 192 6.62 -6.64 -7.99
N GLU A 193 7.56 -7.57 -7.78
CA GLU A 193 7.83 -8.69 -8.69
C GLU A 193 6.60 -9.60 -8.88
N ALA A 194 5.82 -9.82 -7.82
CA ALA A 194 4.60 -10.62 -7.92
C ALA A 194 3.49 -9.92 -8.71
N ALA A 195 3.36 -8.58 -8.60
CA ALA A 195 2.44 -7.80 -9.41
C ALA A 195 2.84 -7.77 -10.89
N GLU A 196 4.14 -7.64 -11.19
CA GLU A 196 4.68 -7.72 -12.56
C GLU A 196 4.36 -9.05 -13.22
N ALA A 197 4.44 -10.15 -12.48
CA ALA A 197 4.08 -11.49 -12.97
C ALA A 197 2.58 -11.61 -13.36
N LYS A 198 1.73 -10.66 -12.91
CA LYS A 198 0.33 -10.53 -13.29
C LYS A 198 0.10 -9.53 -14.44
N GLY A 199 1.17 -8.97 -15.00
CA GLY A 199 1.09 -7.97 -16.08
C GLY A 199 0.74 -6.56 -15.60
N ILE A 200 0.76 -6.32 -14.29
CA ILE A 200 0.54 -5.01 -13.68
C ILE A 200 1.87 -4.22 -13.79
N SER A 201 1.80 -2.96 -14.22
CA SER A 201 2.95 -2.06 -14.14
C SER A 201 3.26 -1.73 -12.69
N THR A 202 4.53 -1.53 -12.35
CA THR A 202 4.92 -1.36 -10.94
C THR A 202 5.84 -0.16 -10.73
N PHE A 203 5.82 0.36 -9.50
CA PHE A 203 6.79 1.33 -9.01
C PHE A 203 7.28 0.88 -7.63
N HIS A 204 8.57 0.58 -7.53
CA HIS A 204 9.20 0.26 -6.25
C HIS A 204 9.46 1.56 -5.47
N PHE A 205 8.66 1.78 -4.44
CA PHE A 205 8.68 2.99 -3.62
C PHE A 205 9.84 2.96 -2.63
N ASP A 206 10.68 4.00 -2.62
CA ASP A 206 11.77 4.10 -1.65
C ASP A 206 11.24 4.67 -0.33
N ARG A 207 11.04 3.78 0.64
CA ARG A 207 10.59 4.14 1.99
C ARG A 207 11.57 4.97 2.82
N ASN A 208 12.78 5.20 2.31
CA ASN A 208 13.77 6.09 2.94
C ASN A 208 13.81 7.47 2.28
N ASP A 209 13.13 7.63 1.12
CA ASP A 209 13.02 8.90 0.39
C ASP A 209 11.60 9.05 -0.19
N TYR A 210 10.66 9.39 0.68
CA TYR A 210 9.25 9.61 0.31
C TYR A 210 9.09 10.72 -0.74
N GLU A 211 9.80 11.85 -0.54
CA GLU A 211 9.73 12.99 -1.45
C GLU A 211 10.26 12.64 -2.84
N GLY A 212 11.46 12.03 -2.91
CA GLY A 212 12.04 11.62 -4.19
C GLY A 212 11.20 10.57 -4.93
N SER A 213 10.55 9.65 -4.21
CA SER A 213 9.61 8.69 -4.79
C SER A 213 8.39 9.39 -5.37
N CYS A 214 7.80 10.35 -4.64
CA CYS A 214 6.65 11.12 -5.10
C CYS A 214 6.99 12.03 -6.29
N VAL A 215 8.18 12.62 -6.32
CA VAL A 215 8.64 13.42 -7.48
C VAL A 215 8.71 12.54 -8.74
N LYS A 216 9.32 11.36 -8.66
CA LYS A 216 9.37 10.41 -9.80
C LYS A 216 7.99 9.98 -10.27
N LEU A 217 7.07 9.72 -9.33
CA LEU A 217 5.68 9.36 -9.66
C LEU A 217 4.94 10.52 -10.34
N ARG A 218 5.16 11.78 -9.92
CA ARG A 218 4.61 12.96 -10.61
C ARG A 218 5.13 13.06 -12.04
N GLU A 219 6.44 12.97 -12.24
CA GLU A 219 7.05 13.00 -13.56
C GLU A 219 6.53 11.88 -14.49
N MET A 220 6.15 10.73 -13.90
CA MET A 220 5.65 9.58 -14.64
C MET A 220 4.15 9.69 -14.97
N LEU A 221 3.35 10.36 -14.12
CA LEU A 221 1.88 10.29 -14.18
C LEU A 221 1.22 11.64 -14.49
N LEU A 222 1.88 12.76 -14.19
CA LEU A 222 1.33 14.12 -14.31
C LEU A 222 2.13 14.98 -15.28
#